data_460a495048f36be73e6e3d3423fe983b
#
_entry.id   460a495048f36be73e6e3d3423fe983b
#
_cell.length_a   1.000
_cell.length_b   1.000
_cell.length_c   1.000
_cell.angle_alpha   90.00
_cell.angle_beta   90.00
_cell.angle_gamma   90.00
#
_symmetry.space_group_name_H-M   'P 1'
#
loop_
_entity.id
_entity.type
_entity.pdbx_description
1 polymer ?
#
loop_
_entity_poly.entity_id
_entity_poly.type
_entity_poly.pdbx_seq_one_letter_code
_entity_poly.pdbx_strand_id
1 'polypeptide(L)'
;MPTRLPTLTDFPTSLHLTITPPPPSSPQLTNILILLHGLGDTSASFTNLGKQLSLPETTCISMQAPTPLPFELGGFHWGDDIQFDQATGNMDFDTGFSKAIKILKQEVIEDCLVGKCGYKHREIMFFGFGQGAMAAIAAAASMNEELGGIISIGGLLPASDTSAKAAKTPLLVLGGSSNTLITKTAITNLEASFQNVEYHRWSKAGDGMPQNREEMLPIMRFFARRLKSRKGVPGGSVEIG
;
A
#
# COMPACT_ATOMS: atom_id res chain seq x y z
N MET A 1 -11.66 20.65 -6.88
CA MET A 1 -10.35 21.21 -7.25
C MET A 1 -9.81 20.36 -8.41
N PRO A 2 -9.19 20.95 -9.45
CA PRO A 2 -8.56 20.13 -10.50
C PRO A 2 -7.40 19.30 -9.92
N THR A 3 -7.27 18.06 -10.41
CA THR A 3 -6.19 17.14 -10.02
C THR A 3 -4.84 17.70 -10.48
N ARG A 4 -3.85 17.71 -9.60
CA ARG A 4 -2.48 18.15 -9.89
C ARG A 4 -1.45 17.18 -9.33
N LEU A 5 -0.23 17.22 -9.89
CA LEU A 5 0.88 16.43 -9.38
C LEU A 5 1.20 16.86 -7.93
N PRO A 6 1.27 15.92 -6.98
CA PRO A 6 1.76 16.21 -5.63
C PRO A 6 3.23 16.66 -5.66
N THR A 7 3.59 17.53 -4.76
CA THR A 7 4.96 17.98 -4.52
C THR A 7 5.35 17.69 -3.08
N LEU A 8 6.66 17.66 -2.77
CA LEU A 8 7.10 17.41 -1.39
C LEU A 8 6.54 18.41 -0.39
N THR A 9 6.29 19.64 -0.83
CA THR A 9 5.73 20.72 0.02
C THR A 9 4.26 20.53 0.38
N ASP A 10 3.56 19.60 -0.27
CA ASP A 10 2.17 19.28 0.07
C ASP A 10 2.09 18.40 1.33
N PHE A 11 3.14 17.67 1.62
CA PHE A 11 3.22 16.72 2.73
C PHE A 11 3.89 17.34 3.95
N PRO A 12 3.62 16.83 5.17
CA PRO A 12 4.36 17.19 6.36
C PRO A 12 5.87 16.95 6.18
N THR A 13 6.69 17.88 6.65
CA THR A 13 8.15 17.81 6.53
C THR A 13 8.78 16.64 7.31
N SER A 14 8.03 16.06 8.24
CA SER A 14 8.41 14.85 8.98
C SER A 14 8.34 13.57 8.16
N LEU A 15 7.63 13.59 7.02
CA LEU A 15 7.50 12.42 6.16
C LEU A 15 8.63 12.36 5.13
N HIS A 16 9.32 11.23 5.12
CA HIS A 16 10.31 10.94 4.10
C HIS A 16 9.67 10.13 2.98
N LEU A 17 9.56 10.72 1.80
CA LEU A 17 8.94 10.11 0.63
C LEU A 17 9.60 10.57 -0.66
N THR A 18 9.43 9.76 -1.70
CA THR A 18 9.86 10.08 -3.08
C THR A 18 8.67 10.01 -4.02
N ILE A 19 8.50 11.06 -4.83
CA ILE A 19 7.44 11.14 -5.83
C ILE A 19 8.04 10.82 -7.19
N THR A 20 7.52 9.79 -7.84
CA THR A 20 7.85 9.40 -9.22
C THR A 20 6.64 9.74 -10.10
N PRO A 21 6.74 10.72 -11.00
CA PRO A 21 5.63 11.11 -11.88
C PRO A 21 5.30 9.99 -12.88
N PRO A 22 4.12 10.03 -13.53
CA PRO A 22 3.78 9.09 -14.58
C PRO A 22 4.78 9.21 -15.76
N PRO A 23 4.90 8.14 -16.58
CA PRO A 23 5.84 8.16 -17.71
C PRO A 23 5.46 9.26 -18.72
N PRO A 24 6.46 9.88 -19.40
CA PRO A 24 6.20 10.95 -20.38
C PRO A 24 5.26 10.56 -21.53
N SER A 25 5.18 9.26 -21.84
CA SER A 25 4.25 8.71 -22.84
C SER A 25 2.77 8.74 -22.40
N SER A 26 2.51 8.96 -21.13
CA SER A 26 1.16 8.99 -20.55
C SER A 26 1.12 9.95 -19.34
N PRO A 27 1.25 11.27 -19.56
CA PRO A 27 1.50 12.25 -18.51
C PRO A 27 0.26 12.66 -17.72
N GLN A 28 -0.90 12.08 -18.00
CA GLN A 28 -2.13 12.39 -17.29
C GLN A 28 -2.01 12.01 -15.80
N LEU A 29 -2.59 12.84 -14.95
CA LEU A 29 -2.58 12.66 -13.48
C LEU A 29 -3.90 12.04 -13.06
N THR A 30 -4.02 10.71 -13.18
CA THR A 30 -5.27 9.99 -12.91
C THR A 30 -5.19 9.15 -11.65
N ASN A 31 -4.05 8.50 -11.39
CA ASN A 31 -3.91 7.59 -10.26
C ASN A 31 -2.71 7.93 -9.39
N ILE A 32 -2.82 7.56 -8.11
CA ILE A 32 -1.72 7.51 -7.15
C ILE A 32 -1.50 6.05 -6.75
N LEU A 33 -0.24 5.62 -6.74
CA LEU A 33 0.19 4.35 -6.15
C LEU A 33 1.14 4.63 -4.99
N ILE A 34 0.69 4.39 -3.77
CA ILE A 34 1.49 4.52 -2.56
C ILE A 34 2.23 3.21 -2.32
N LEU A 35 3.55 3.27 -2.26
CA LEU A 35 4.46 2.13 -2.15
C LEU A 35 5.05 2.07 -0.73
N LEU A 36 4.84 0.94 -0.03
CA LEU A 36 5.23 0.75 1.37
C LEU A 36 6.17 -0.45 1.50
N HIS A 37 7.39 -0.19 1.93
CA HIS A 37 8.44 -1.21 2.10
C HIS A 37 8.20 -2.11 3.31
N GLY A 38 8.89 -3.25 3.36
CA GLY A 38 8.84 -4.19 4.48
C GLY A 38 9.65 -3.74 5.70
N LEU A 39 9.52 -4.49 6.78
CA LEU A 39 10.30 -4.32 8.00
C LEU A 39 11.80 -4.35 7.69
N GLY A 40 12.56 -3.41 8.24
CA GLY A 40 14.01 -3.34 8.11
C GLY A 40 14.51 -2.81 6.75
N ASP A 41 13.61 -2.43 5.86
CA ASP A 41 13.96 -1.84 4.55
C ASP A 41 13.81 -0.31 4.59
N THR A 42 13.99 0.30 3.42
CA THR A 42 13.87 1.75 3.18
C THR A 42 12.98 2.02 1.97
N SER A 43 12.58 3.27 1.79
CA SER A 43 11.80 3.68 0.61
C SER A 43 12.57 3.56 -0.72
N ALA A 44 13.90 3.39 -0.70
CA ALA A 44 14.73 3.42 -1.90
C ALA A 44 14.43 2.24 -2.85
N SER A 45 14.28 1.01 -2.33
CA SER A 45 13.92 -0.18 -3.11
C SER A 45 12.57 0.00 -3.80
N PHE A 46 11.59 0.56 -3.11
CA PHE A 46 10.24 0.83 -3.62
C PHE A 46 10.19 2.02 -4.57
N THR A 47 11.08 2.99 -4.42
CA THR A 47 11.27 4.06 -5.41
C THR A 47 11.74 3.48 -6.75
N ASN A 48 12.68 2.54 -6.73
CA ASN A 48 13.13 1.84 -7.92
C ASN A 48 12.00 0.99 -8.53
N LEU A 49 11.23 0.28 -7.70
CA LEU A 49 10.05 -0.46 -8.14
C LEU A 49 9.05 0.47 -8.86
N GLY A 50 8.71 1.61 -8.27
CA GLY A 50 7.77 2.57 -8.86
C GLY A 50 8.22 3.07 -10.24
N LYS A 51 9.52 3.32 -10.43
CA LYS A 51 10.10 3.66 -11.73
C LYS A 51 10.00 2.52 -12.74
N GLN A 52 10.30 1.28 -12.31
CA GLN A 52 10.28 0.10 -13.18
C GLN A 52 8.87 -0.30 -13.60
N LEU A 53 7.88 -0.14 -12.74
CA LEU A 53 6.48 -0.42 -13.04
C LEU A 53 5.98 0.43 -14.22
N SER A 54 6.45 1.66 -14.36
CA SER A 54 6.14 2.58 -15.47
C SER A 54 4.64 2.60 -15.83
N LEU A 55 3.78 2.60 -14.80
CA LEU A 55 2.34 2.54 -14.96
C LEU A 55 1.81 3.82 -15.62
N PRO A 56 1.00 3.70 -16.68
CA PRO A 56 0.44 4.87 -17.36
C PRO A 56 -0.47 5.66 -16.41
N GLU A 57 -0.47 6.98 -16.56
CA GLU A 57 -1.34 7.91 -15.82
C GLU A 57 -1.25 7.76 -14.28
N THR A 58 -0.12 7.22 -13.77
CA THR A 58 0.02 6.88 -12.35
C THR A 58 1.26 7.51 -11.75
N THR A 59 1.06 8.33 -10.72
CA THR A 59 2.15 8.85 -9.88
C THR A 59 2.43 7.85 -8.76
N CYS A 60 3.68 7.41 -8.63
CA CYS A 60 4.10 6.57 -7.52
C CYS A 60 4.67 7.41 -6.37
N ILE A 61 4.25 7.13 -5.14
CA ILE A 61 4.75 7.76 -3.92
C ILE A 61 5.36 6.66 -3.04
N SER A 62 6.69 6.60 -3.00
CA SER A 62 7.40 5.63 -2.16
C SER A 62 7.67 6.25 -0.80
N MET A 63 7.09 5.68 0.25
CA MET A 63 7.16 6.21 1.60
C MET A 63 8.14 5.43 2.47
N GLN A 64 8.87 6.18 3.30
CA GLN A 64 9.69 5.64 4.38
C GLN A 64 8.82 5.40 5.60
N ALA A 65 8.96 4.23 6.23
CA ALA A 65 8.31 3.97 7.51
C ALA A 65 8.77 4.97 8.58
N PRO A 66 7.88 5.33 9.54
CA PRO A 66 8.11 6.47 10.42
C PRO A 66 9.11 6.23 11.55
N THR A 67 9.45 4.99 11.84
CA THR A 67 10.27 4.67 13.01
C THR A 67 11.50 3.85 12.60
N PRO A 68 12.73 4.30 12.93
CA PRO A 68 13.94 3.50 12.69
C PRO A 68 13.96 2.27 13.59
N LEU A 69 14.57 1.20 13.12
CA LEU A 69 14.84 0.03 13.94
C LEU A 69 15.85 0.37 15.05
N PRO A 70 15.69 -0.19 16.26
CA PRO A 70 16.62 0.03 17.38
C PRO A 70 17.97 -0.65 17.13
N PHE A 71 18.95 -0.35 17.99
CA PHE A 71 20.25 -1.03 18.07
C PHE A 71 21.09 -1.00 16.79
N GLU A 72 21.00 0.08 16.00
CA GLU A 72 21.76 0.24 14.75
C GLU A 72 21.54 -0.90 13.73
N LEU A 73 20.42 -1.62 13.82
CA LEU A 73 20.07 -2.68 12.88
C LEU A 73 19.87 -2.18 11.44
N GLY A 74 19.74 -0.85 11.29
CA GLY A 74 19.43 -0.21 10.01
C GLY A 74 18.00 -0.47 9.56
N GLY A 75 17.49 0.40 8.69
CA GLY A 75 16.12 0.31 8.18
C GLY A 75 15.07 0.82 9.16
N PHE A 76 13.80 0.60 8.78
CA PHE A 76 12.65 1.23 9.43
C PHE A 76 11.48 0.26 9.59
N HIS A 77 10.52 0.60 10.48
CA HIS A 77 9.32 -0.18 10.72
C HIS A 77 8.05 0.68 10.78
N TRP A 78 6.91 0.05 10.45
CA TRP A 78 5.59 0.70 10.41
C TRP A 78 4.80 0.54 11.71
N GLY A 79 5.16 -0.43 12.56
CA GLY A 79 4.49 -0.67 13.83
C GLY A 79 4.65 0.49 14.81
N ASP A 80 3.76 0.56 15.78
CA ASP A 80 3.80 1.59 16.82
C ASP A 80 5.00 1.42 17.75
N ASP A 81 5.39 0.16 18.01
CA ASP A 81 6.51 -0.23 18.88
C ASP A 81 7.14 -1.54 18.40
N ILE A 82 8.19 -1.97 19.05
CA ILE A 82 8.81 -3.30 18.95
C ILE A 82 8.87 -3.88 20.35
N GLN A 83 8.13 -4.95 20.59
CA GLN A 83 8.17 -5.63 21.87
C GLN A 83 9.19 -6.76 21.83
N PHE A 84 9.99 -6.84 22.86
CA PHE A 84 10.98 -7.89 23.05
C PHE A 84 10.51 -8.83 24.16
N ASP A 85 10.23 -10.08 23.80
CA ASP A 85 9.92 -11.13 24.76
C ASP A 85 11.24 -11.65 25.37
N GLN A 86 11.53 -11.27 26.61
CA GLN A 86 12.73 -11.67 27.33
C GLN A 86 12.79 -13.18 27.60
N ALA A 87 11.65 -13.89 27.64
CA ALA A 87 11.61 -15.31 27.92
C ALA A 87 11.97 -16.15 26.70
N THR A 88 11.53 -15.72 25.50
CA THR A 88 11.75 -16.46 24.25
C THR A 88 12.84 -15.88 23.38
N GLY A 89 13.27 -14.64 23.64
CA GLY A 89 14.21 -13.89 22.79
C GLY A 89 13.58 -13.40 21.48
N ASN A 90 12.28 -13.56 21.30
CA ASN A 90 11.58 -13.15 20.09
C ASN A 90 11.22 -11.67 20.13
N MET A 91 11.17 -11.04 18.94
CA MET A 91 10.64 -9.70 18.77
C MET A 91 9.24 -9.77 18.16
N ASP A 92 8.29 -9.06 18.77
CA ASP A 92 6.97 -8.85 18.20
C ASP A 92 6.95 -7.50 17.47
N PHE A 93 6.60 -7.54 16.20
CA PHE A 93 6.52 -6.40 15.29
C PHE A 93 5.07 -6.04 14.92
N ASP A 94 4.07 -6.76 15.48
CA ASP A 94 2.64 -6.50 15.33
C ASP A 94 2.05 -5.91 16.61
N THR A 95 2.64 -4.83 17.08
CA THR A 95 2.27 -4.13 18.32
C THR A 95 1.25 -3.02 18.12
N GLY A 96 0.67 -2.92 16.92
CA GLY A 96 -0.26 -1.89 16.51
C GLY A 96 0.31 -1.02 15.39
N PHE A 97 -0.60 -0.33 14.69
CA PHE A 97 -0.29 0.51 13.53
C PHE A 97 -0.94 1.90 13.61
N SER A 98 -1.26 2.38 14.81
CA SER A 98 -1.98 3.65 15.02
C SER A 98 -1.28 4.85 14.40
N LYS A 99 0.06 4.90 14.54
CA LYS A 99 0.89 5.95 13.94
C LYS A 99 0.88 5.85 12.41
N ALA A 100 1.05 4.66 11.85
CA ALA A 100 1.01 4.43 10.40
C ALA A 100 -0.37 4.74 9.83
N ILE A 101 -1.45 4.33 10.49
CA ILE A 101 -2.83 4.64 10.10
C ILE A 101 -3.04 6.15 10.04
N LYS A 102 -2.64 6.89 11.09
CA LYS A 102 -2.76 8.35 11.12
C LYS A 102 -2.01 8.99 9.96
N ILE A 103 -0.77 8.58 9.71
CA ILE A 103 0.06 9.12 8.62
C ILE A 103 -0.60 8.80 7.26
N LEU A 104 -0.89 7.55 6.98
CA LEU A 104 -1.38 7.12 5.66
C LEU A 104 -2.78 7.65 5.37
N LYS A 105 -3.71 7.51 6.32
CA LYS A 105 -5.08 7.95 6.17
C LYS A 105 -5.20 9.47 6.22
N GLN A 106 -4.81 10.08 7.36
CA GLN A 106 -5.10 11.49 7.58
C GLN A 106 -4.11 12.39 6.85
N GLU A 107 -2.80 12.22 7.09
CA GLU A 107 -1.81 13.19 6.62
C GLU A 107 -1.54 13.04 5.11
N VAL A 108 -1.51 11.80 4.58
CA VAL A 108 -1.21 11.54 3.17
C VAL A 108 -2.47 11.56 2.32
N ILE A 109 -3.47 10.74 2.63
CA ILE A 109 -4.66 10.62 1.77
C ILE A 109 -5.56 11.83 1.93
N GLU A 110 -6.12 12.05 3.13
CA GLU A 110 -7.15 13.07 3.32
C GLU A 110 -6.62 14.49 3.15
N ASP A 111 -5.57 14.85 3.89
CA ASP A 111 -5.09 16.23 3.91
C ASP A 111 -4.34 16.60 2.62
N CYS A 112 -3.51 15.70 2.10
CA CYS A 112 -2.66 16.01 0.94
C CYS A 112 -3.27 15.60 -0.39
N LEU A 113 -3.51 14.30 -0.62
CA LEU A 113 -3.90 13.82 -1.93
C LEU A 113 -5.32 14.25 -2.30
N VAL A 114 -6.25 14.10 -1.38
CA VAL A 114 -7.66 14.52 -1.60
C VAL A 114 -7.79 16.03 -1.39
N GLY A 115 -7.37 16.54 -0.24
CA GLY A 115 -7.59 17.93 0.16
C GLY A 115 -6.82 18.96 -0.65
N LYS A 116 -5.51 18.74 -0.91
CA LYS A 116 -4.65 19.71 -1.62
C LYS A 116 -4.45 19.38 -3.10
N CYS A 117 -4.41 18.09 -3.48
CA CYS A 117 -4.05 17.66 -4.83
C CYS A 117 -5.27 17.27 -5.69
N GLY A 118 -6.47 17.13 -5.10
CA GLY A 118 -7.74 16.94 -5.81
C GLY A 118 -7.98 15.52 -6.33
N TYR A 119 -7.25 14.51 -5.82
CA TYR A 119 -7.51 13.10 -6.14
C TYR A 119 -8.77 12.62 -5.43
N LYS A 120 -9.49 11.67 -6.05
CA LYS A 120 -10.58 10.94 -5.41
C LYS A 120 -10.01 9.70 -4.73
N HIS A 121 -10.62 9.23 -3.65
CA HIS A 121 -10.20 8.02 -2.92
C HIS A 121 -10.02 6.82 -3.88
N ARG A 122 -10.95 6.61 -4.81
CA ARG A 122 -10.91 5.54 -5.81
C ARG A 122 -9.73 5.63 -6.80
N GLU A 123 -9.04 6.76 -6.87
CA GLU A 123 -7.84 6.99 -7.69
C GLU A 123 -6.54 6.70 -6.92
N ILE A 124 -6.63 6.31 -5.64
CA ILE A 124 -5.50 6.05 -4.75
C ILE A 124 -5.42 4.55 -4.44
N MET A 125 -4.27 3.94 -4.66
CA MET A 125 -4.00 2.54 -4.39
C MET A 125 -2.78 2.38 -3.48
N PHE A 126 -2.76 1.29 -2.73
CA PHE A 126 -1.59 0.83 -2.00
C PHE A 126 -0.92 -0.37 -2.67
N PHE A 127 0.40 -0.41 -2.57
CA PHE A 127 1.21 -1.60 -2.82
C PHE A 127 2.17 -1.75 -1.64
N GLY A 128 2.01 -2.80 -0.86
CA GLY A 128 2.81 -3.04 0.34
C GLY A 128 3.47 -4.41 0.35
N PHE A 129 4.60 -4.49 1.04
CA PHE A 129 5.35 -5.72 1.30
C PHE A 129 5.48 -5.94 2.81
N GLY A 130 5.20 -7.17 3.29
CA GLY A 130 5.34 -7.53 4.69
C GLY A 130 4.64 -6.55 5.63
N GLN A 131 5.37 -5.93 6.53
CA GLN A 131 4.83 -4.95 7.48
C GLN A 131 4.26 -3.69 6.79
N GLY A 132 4.81 -3.27 5.65
CA GLY A 132 4.22 -2.19 4.85
C GLY A 132 2.85 -2.55 4.26
N ALA A 133 2.65 -3.83 3.91
CA ALA A 133 1.34 -4.32 3.51
C ALA A 133 0.35 -4.36 4.68
N MET A 134 0.80 -4.73 5.90
CA MET A 134 -0.02 -4.66 7.11
C MET A 134 -0.46 -3.23 7.40
N ALA A 135 0.44 -2.25 7.28
CA ALA A 135 0.12 -0.83 7.43
C ALA A 135 -0.92 -0.35 6.40
N ALA A 136 -0.80 -0.78 5.12
CA ALA A 136 -1.77 -0.48 4.08
C ALA A 136 -3.16 -1.06 4.37
N ILE A 137 -3.19 -2.33 4.81
CA ILE A 137 -4.42 -3.03 5.21
C ILE A 137 -5.09 -2.30 6.37
N ALA A 138 -4.34 -2.01 7.45
CA ALA A 138 -4.85 -1.30 8.62
C ALA A 138 -5.39 0.10 8.28
N ALA A 139 -4.65 0.87 7.46
CA ALA A 139 -5.09 2.18 7.03
C ALA A 139 -6.40 2.11 6.25
N ALA A 140 -6.49 1.21 5.24
CA ALA A 140 -7.69 1.07 4.43
C ALA A 140 -8.89 0.49 5.21
N ALA A 141 -8.67 -0.43 6.15
CA ALA A 141 -9.72 -0.96 7.03
C ALA A 141 -10.34 0.14 7.91
N SER A 142 -9.55 1.15 8.27
CA SER A 142 -10.00 2.29 9.08
C SER A 142 -10.77 3.35 8.28
N MET A 143 -10.84 3.24 6.94
CA MET A 143 -11.50 4.22 6.07
C MET A 143 -12.97 3.86 5.81
N ASN A 144 -13.81 4.88 5.60
CA ASN A 144 -15.20 4.69 5.15
C ASN A 144 -15.32 4.64 3.63
N GLU A 145 -14.40 5.31 2.94
CA GLU A 145 -14.35 5.45 1.48
C GLU A 145 -13.63 4.26 0.84
N GLU A 146 -14.06 3.90 -0.36
CA GLU A 146 -13.38 2.89 -1.17
C GLU A 146 -12.15 3.49 -1.84
N LEU A 147 -10.97 2.94 -1.56
CA LEU A 147 -9.75 3.22 -2.32
C LEU A 147 -9.72 2.44 -3.64
N GLY A 148 -8.79 2.81 -4.51
CA GLY A 148 -8.52 2.11 -5.77
C GLY A 148 -8.27 0.62 -5.60
N GLY A 149 -7.55 0.24 -4.55
CA GLY A 149 -7.25 -1.14 -4.17
C GLY A 149 -5.98 -1.25 -3.34
N ILE A 150 -5.75 -2.43 -2.80
CA ILE A 150 -4.52 -2.78 -2.08
C ILE A 150 -3.89 -4.00 -2.73
N ILE A 151 -2.59 -3.95 -2.98
CA ILE A 151 -1.77 -5.11 -3.31
C ILE A 151 -0.91 -5.41 -2.08
N SER A 152 -1.15 -6.56 -1.47
CA SER A 152 -0.46 -7.04 -0.26
C SER A 152 0.38 -8.26 -0.59
N ILE A 153 1.69 -8.16 -0.44
CA ILE A 153 2.61 -9.29 -0.52
C ILE A 153 3.07 -9.65 0.89
N GLY A 154 2.65 -10.81 1.38
CA GLY A 154 3.04 -11.31 2.71
C GLY A 154 2.50 -10.50 3.89
N GLY A 155 1.53 -9.59 3.66
CA GLY A 155 0.92 -8.81 4.73
C GLY A 155 -0.30 -9.49 5.32
N LEU A 156 -0.40 -9.45 6.64
CA LEU A 156 -1.53 -9.95 7.44
C LEU A 156 -2.46 -8.82 7.85
N LEU A 157 -3.67 -9.19 8.27
CA LEU A 157 -4.48 -8.28 9.06
C LEU A 157 -3.79 -8.08 10.41
N PRO A 158 -3.47 -6.83 10.82
CA PRO A 158 -2.87 -6.61 12.14
C PRO A 158 -3.74 -7.12 13.26
N ALA A 159 -3.13 -7.71 14.29
CA ALA A 159 -3.86 -8.22 15.46
C ALA A 159 -4.64 -7.13 16.22
N SER A 160 -4.19 -5.88 16.10
CA SER A 160 -4.83 -4.70 16.69
C SER A 160 -6.04 -4.19 15.90
N ASP A 161 -6.33 -4.74 14.70
CA ASP A 161 -7.48 -4.31 13.91
C ASP A 161 -8.77 -4.91 14.49
N THR A 162 -9.61 -4.03 15.03
CA THR A 162 -10.92 -4.35 15.60
C THR A 162 -12.05 -3.75 14.75
N SER A 163 -11.85 -3.52 13.48
CA SER A 163 -12.85 -2.91 12.60
C SER A 163 -14.15 -3.72 12.61
N ALA A 164 -15.23 -3.09 13.07
CA ALA A 164 -16.56 -3.73 13.15
C ALA A 164 -17.28 -3.81 11.79
N LYS A 165 -16.74 -3.16 10.75
CA LYS A 165 -17.37 -3.05 9.43
C LYS A 165 -16.36 -3.41 8.34
N ALA A 166 -16.74 -4.34 7.46
CA ALA A 166 -15.91 -4.74 6.35
C ALA A 166 -15.63 -3.58 5.37
N ALA A 167 -14.35 -3.30 5.13
CA ALA A 167 -13.89 -2.26 4.22
C ALA A 167 -14.30 -2.58 2.78
N LYS A 168 -14.64 -1.55 2.01
CA LYS A 168 -15.05 -1.68 0.61
C LYS A 168 -13.88 -1.80 -0.36
N THR A 169 -12.70 -1.33 0.05
CA THR A 169 -11.49 -1.32 -0.78
C THR A 169 -11.10 -2.75 -1.18
N PRO A 170 -10.99 -3.06 -2.48
CA PRO A 170 -10.56 -4.39 -2.92
C PRO A 170 -9.11 -4.69 -2.55
N LEU A 171 -8.87 -5.91 -2.11
CA LEU A 171 -7.59 -6.39 -1.62
C LEU A 171 -7.11 -7.59 -2.44
N LEU A 172 -5.95 -7.46 -3.08
CA LEU A 172 -5.20 -8.59 -3.64
C LEU A 172 -4.12 -9.02 -2.65
N VAL A 173 -4.22 -10.26 -2.17
CA VAL A 173 -3.24 -10.88 -1.28
C VAL A 173 -2.39 -11.87 -2.06
N LEU A 174 -1.08 -11.79 -1.87
CA LEU A 174 -0.10 -12.65 -2.53
C LEU A 174 0.78 -13.32 -1.47
N GLY A 175 0.92 -14.63 -1.57
CA GLY A 175 1.74 -15.41 -0.66
C GLY A 175 2.37 -16.61 -1.35
N GLY A 176 3.41 -17.18 -0.74
CA GLY A 176 4.10 -18.37 -1.25
C GLY A 176 3.33 -19.66 -1.05
N SER A 177 3.86 -20.74 -1.64
CA SER A 177 3.30 -22.10 -1.50
C SER A 177 3.64 -22.77 -0.17
N SER A 178 4.75 -22.36 0.46
CA SER A 178 5.26 -22.84 1.74
C SER A 178 6.08 -21.74 2.41
N ASN A 179 6.40 -21.88 3.67
CA ASN A 179 7.12 -20.86 4.45
C ASN A 179 6.50 -19.46 4.30
N THR A 180 5.16 -19.42 4.32
CA THR A 180 4.36 -18.20 4.13
C THR A 180 3.62 -17.86 5.42
N LEU A 181 3.49 -16.57 5.69
CA LEU A 181 2.60 -16.04 6.74
C LEU A 181 1.13 -16.06 6.30
N ILE A 182 0.86 -16.16 5.00
CA ILE A 182 -0.50 -16.14 4.44
C ILE A 182 -1.14 -17.53 4.57
N THR A 183 -1.59 -17.85 5.77
CA THR A 183 -2.31 -19.09 6.10
C THR A 183 -3.80 -18.98 5.71
N LYS A 184 -4.52 -20.13 5.75
CA LYS A 184 -5.98 -20.13 5.58
C LYS A 184 -6.68 -19.22 6.60
N THR A 185 -6.26 -19.28 7.86
CA THR A 185 -6.79 -18.42 8.93
C THR A 185 -6.54 -16.94 8.62
N ALA A 186 -5.35 -16.59 8.13
CA ALA A 186 -5.04 -15.21 7.73
C ALA A 186 -5.98 -14.72 6.63
N ILE A 187 -6.25 -15.55 5.61
CA ILE A 187 -7.21 -15.21 4.55
C ILE A 187 -8.62 -15.03 5.11
N THR A 188 -9.09 -15.96 5.95
CA THR A 188 -10.42 -15.85 6.58
C THR A 188 -10.57 -14.56 7.39
N ASN A 189 -9.53 -14.15 8.12
CA ASN A 189 -9.55 -12.88 8.86
C ASN A 189 -9.63 -11.66 7.92
N LEU A 190 -8.92 -11.70 6.81
CA LEU A 190 -8.99 -10.64 5.79
C LEU A 190 -10.37 -10.59 5.13
N GLU A 191 -10.96 -11.74 4.80
CA GLU A 191 -12.33 -11.85 4.24
C GLU A 191 -13.41 -11.36 5.21
N ALA A 192 -13.17 -11.44 6.52
CA ALA A 192 -14.06 -10.86 7.52
C ALA A 192 -13.95 -9.32 7.58
N SER A 193 -12.79 -8.77 7.26
CA SER A 193 -12.50 -7.32 7.36
C SER A 193 -12.62 -6.56 6.03
N PHE A 194 -12.68 -7.26 4.90
CA PHE A 194 -12.80 -6.67 3.56
C PHE A 194 -13.89 -7.36 2.74
N GLN A 195 -14.70 -6.58 2.02
CA GLN A 195 -15.78 -7.13 1.19
C GLN A 195 -15.29 -7.87 -0.06
N ASN A 196 -14.11 -7.50 -0.57
CA ASN A 196 -13.55 -8.04 -1.82
C ASN A 196 -12.08 -8.41 -1.59
N VAL A 197 -11.83 -9.68 -1.34
CA VAL A 197 -10.48 -10.26 -1.17
C VAL A 197 -10.20 -11.22 -2.31
N GLU A 198 -9.10 -11.01 -3.02
CA GLU A 198 -8.55 -11.95 -4.00
C GLU A 198 -7.26 -12.52 -3.42
N TYR A 199 -7.15 -13.84 -3.32
CA TYR A 199 -5.92 -14.50 -2.90
C TYR A 199 -5.26 -15.22 -4.08
N HIS A 200 -3.99 -14.90 -4.32
CA HIS A 200 -3.16 -15.61 -5.29
C HIS A 200 -1.97 -16.25 -4.60
N ARG A 201 -1.91 -17.59 -4.64
CA ARG A 201 -0.80 -18.38 -4.10
C ARG A 201 0.23 -18.65 -5.19
N TRP A 202 1.43 -18.11 -5.01
CA TRP A 202 2.56 -18.43 -5.88
C TRP A 202 3.07 -19.85 -5.69
N SER A 203 3.71 -20.41 -6.72
CA SER A 203 4.37 -21.71 -6.65
C SER A 203 5.69 -21.68 -5.88
N LYS A 204 6.31 -20.51 -5.76
CA LYS A 204 7.55 -20.33 -4.97
C LYS A 204 7.31 -20.45 -3.47
N ALA A 205 8.37 -20.77 -2.72
CA ALA A 205 8.36 -20.69 -1.26
C ALA A 205 8.55 -19.24 -0.78
N GLY A 206 7.98 -18.93 0.39
CA GLY A 206 8.07 -17.62 1.03
C GLY A 206 7.27 -16.53 0.32
N ASP A 207 7.15 -15.40 1.01
CA ASP A 207 6.33 -14.25 0.58
C ASP A 207 7.19 -13.14 -0.08
N GLY A 208 8.25 -13.51 -0.78
CA GLY A 208 9.15 -12.54 -1.41
C GLY A 208 8.54 -11.81 -2.61
N MET A 209 9.11 -10.68 -2.98
CA MET A 209 8.71 -9.91 -4.16
C MET A 209 8.73 -10.75 -5.45
N PRO A 210 7.89 -10.43 -6.46
CA PRO A 210 7.88 -11.14 -7.75
C PRO A 210 9.25 -11.08 -8.43
N GLN A 211 9.72 -12.22 -8.95
CA GLN A 211 11.03 -12.35 -9.60
C GLN A 211 10.93 -12.60 -11.12
N ASN A 212 9.73 -12.89 -11.59
CA ASN A 212 9.50 -13.20 -13.00
C ASN A 212 8.10 -12.74 -13.46
N ARG A 213 7.84 -12.88 -14.76
CA ARG A 213 6.59 -12.46 -15.40
C ARG A 213 5.36 -13.17 -14.84
N GLU A 214 5.46 -14.46 -14.54
CA GLU A 214 4.32 -15.27 -14.05
C GLU A 214 3.91 -14.80 -12.64
N GLU A 215 4.88 -14.55 -11.78
CA GLU A 215 4.63 -14.02 -10.43
C GLU A 215 4.08 -12.59 -10.48
N MET A 216 4.49 -11.79 -11.46
CA MET A 216 4.00 -10.43 -11.62
C MET A 216 2.60 -10.35 -12.25
N LEU A 217 2.18 -11.38 -12.99
CA LEU A 217 0.94 -11.37 -13.75
C LEU A 217 -0.34 -11.08 -12.91
N PRO A 218 -0.56 -11.68 -11.73
CA PRO A 218 -1.74 -11.35 -10.91
C PRO A 218 -1.77 -9.88 -10.49
N ILE A 219 -0.61 -9.30 -10.18
CA ILE A 219 -0.46 -7.88 -9.84
C ILE A 219 -0.85 -7.01 -11.05
N MET A 220 -0.31 -7.30 -12.23
CA MET A 220 -0.62 -6.55 -13.45
C MET A 220 -2.09 -6.65 -13.84
N ARG A 221 -2.71 -7.83 -13.65
CA ARG A 221 -4.16 -8.01 -13.86
C ARG A 221 -4.99 -7.19 -12.87
N PHE A 222 -4.56 -7.09 -11.62
CA PHE A 222 -5.22 -6.27 -10.62
C PHE A 222 -5.11 -4.79 -10.97
N PHE A 223 -3.92 -4.30 -11.35
CA PHE A 223 -3.75 -2.94 -11.87
C PHE A 223 -4.66 -2.66 -13.06
N ALA A 224 -4.71 -3.56 -14.03
CA ALA A 224 -5.54 -3.38 -15.23
C ALA A 224 -7.05 -3.24 -14.93
N ARG A 225 -7.54 -3.84 -13.85
CA ARG A 225 -8.94 -3.72 -13.41
C ARG A 225 -9.19 -2.50 -12.52
N ARG A 226 -8.17 -2.03 -11.81
CA ARG A 226 -8.36 -1.05 -10.75
C ARG A 226 -7.86 0.36 -11.09
N LEU A 227 -6.81 0.49 -11.89
CA LEU A 227 -6.34 1.79 -12.34
C LEU A 227 -7.33 2.39 -13.33
N LYS A 228 -7.63 3.67 -13.13
CA LYS A 228 -8.45 4.44 -14.05
C LYS A 228 -7.60 4.96 -15.21
N SER A 229 -8.21 5.16 -16.38
CA SER A 229 -7.57 5.83 -17.51
C SER A 229 -8.49 6.92 -18.05
N ARG A 230 -7.91 8.05 -18.35
CA ARG A 230 -8.59 9.16 -19.06
C ARG A 230 -8.27 9.18 -20.56
N LYS A 231 -7.54 8.18 -21.03
CA LYS A 231 -7.20 8.08 -22.46
C LYS A 231 -8.48 7.89 -23.30
N GLY A 232 -8.70 8.77 -24.24
CA GLY A 232 -9.88 8.74 -25.12
C GLY A 232 -11.15 9.37 -24.51
N VAL A 233 -11.09 9.89 -23.31
CA VAL A 233 -12.20 10.63 -22.69
C VAL A 233 -12.15 12.09 -23.18
N PRO A 234 -13.20 12.63 -23.85
CA PRO A 234 -13.24 14.02 -24.29
C PRO A 234 -13.09 14.98 -23.10
N GLY A 235 -12.40 16.11 -23.33
CA GLY A 235 -12.31 17.17 -22.32
C GLY A 235 -13.69 17.69 -21.94
N GLY A 236 -13.95 17.82 -20.62
CA GLY A 236 -15.24 18.26 -20.10
C GLY A 236 -16.26 17.14 -19.82
N SER A 237 -15.92 15.89 -20.07
CA SER A 237 -16.74 14.74 -19.64
C SER A 237 -16.85 14.66 -18.13
N VAL A 238 -18.08 14.49 -17.61
CA VAL A 238 -18.36 14.31 -16.19
C VAL A 238 -18.55 12.81 -15.92
N GLU A 239 -17.83 12.27 -14.94
CA GLU A 239 -18.04 10.90 -14.48
C GLU A 239 -19.38 10.85 -13.75
N ILE A 240 -20.34 10.11 -14.29
CA ILE A 240 -21.61 9.80 -13.63
C ILE A 240 -21.32 8.59 -12.73
N GLY A 241 -21.25 8.82 -11.40
CA GLY A 241 -21.02 7.81 -10.38
C GLY A 241 -22.26 6.98 -10.10
#